data_b69ff84db5dfba032032cc525d89fc07
#
_entry.id   b69ff84db5dfba032032cc525d89fc07
#
_cell.length_a   1.000
_cell.length_b   1.000
_cell.length_c   1.000
_cell.angle_alpha   90.00
_cell.angle_beta   90.00
_cell.angle_gamma   90.00
#
_symmetry.space_group_name_H-M   'P 1'
#
loop_
_entity.id
_entity.type
_entity.pdbx_description
1 polymer ?
#
loop_
_entity_poly.entity_id
_entity_poly.type
_entity_poly.pdbx_seq_one_letter_code
_entity_poly.pdbx_strand_id
1 'polypeptide(L)'
;EENSVDSIVTDPPYGLEFMGKEWDAPWKSDRRQTFDGTLKDDRPNPYGRSKVRYGQGASYGADARQMVAFQEWATGIFTEALRVLKPGGYMLSFGGSRTYHRMACAVEDAGFEIRDQIMWVYGSGFPKSHNGEWGGTALKPAHEPIVVARKPLIGTVAKNFAAHGTGGLNIDGCRVAIDGESPRGSGARDSRRALEGRTDFQPHGANITPESGRWPANLIHDGSDEVLAAFPDAGSAARFFKECKWQ
;
A
#
# COMPACT_ATOMS: atom_id res chain seq x y z
N GLU A 1 14.80 1.01 -20.88
CA GLU A 1 15.68 -0.17 -20.88
C GLU A 1 15.27 -1.14 -19.77
N GLU A 2 15.55 -2.42 -19.94
CA GLU A 2 15.34 -3.42 -18.87
C GLU A 2 16.38 -3.24 -17.77
N ASN A 3 15.96 -3.50 -16.52
CA ASN A 3 16.84 -3.49 -15.35
C ASN A 3 17.64 -2.18 -15.20
N SER A 4 17.01 -1.03 -15.49
CA SER A 4 17.66 0.27 -15.49
C SER A 4 17.26 1.17 -14.31
N VAL A 5 16.14 0.85 -13.62
CA VAL A 5 15.53 1.66 -12.57
C VAL A 5 15.78 1.02 -11.19
N ASP A 6 16.23 1.79 -10.21
CA ASP A 6 16.53 1.29 -8.88
C ASP A 6 15.27 1.09 -8.02
N SER A 7 14.30 2.00 -8.12
CA SER A 7 13.05 1.97 -7.39
C SER A 7 11.94 2.71 -8.12
N ILE A 8 10.69 2.36 -7.82
CA ILE A 8 9.49 3.05 -8.33
C ILE A 8 8.63 3.46 -7.14
N VAL A 9 8.17 4.71 -7.15
CA VAL A 9 7.09 5.20 -6.27
C VAL A 9 6.02 5.76 -7.17
N THR A 10 4.79 5.26 -7.04
CA THR A 10 3.70 5.62 -7.95
C THR A 10 2.36 5.75 -7.22
N ASP A 11 1.55 6.67 -7.70
CA ASP A 11 0.17 6.88 -7.31
C ASP A 11 -0.72 6.64 -8.55
N PRO A 12 -1.02 5.36 -8.88
CA PRO A 12 -1.79 5.01 -10.06
C PRO A 12 -3.29 5.27 -9.83
N PRO A 13 -4.11 5.27 -10.90
CA PRO A 13 -5.58 5.28 -10.75
C PRO A 13 -6.06 4.15 -9.83
N TYR A 14 -6.97 4.48 -8.89
CA TYR A 14 -7.45 3.53 -7.87
C TYR A 14 -8.62 2.65 -8.32
N GLY A 15 -9.12 2.85 -9.52
CA GLY A 15 -10.26 2.10 -10.03
C GLY A 15 -11.61 2.48 -9.46
N LEU A 16 -11.71 3.66 -8.87
CA LEU A 16 -12.93 4.16 -8.20
C LEU A 16 -13.82 5.00 -9.13
N GLU A 17 -13.38 5.28 -10.36
CA GLU A 17 -14.08 6.19 -11.28
C GLU A 17 -14.37 7.54 -10.62
N PHE A 18 -13.37 8.11 -9.97
CA PHE A 18 -13.51 9.34 -9.22
C PHE A 18 -14.20 10.43 -10.05
N MET A 19 -15.38 10.87 -9.63
CA MET A 19 -16.21 11.86 -10.33
C MET A 19 -16.54 11.50 -11.79
N GLY A 20 -16.54 10.22 -12.16
CA GLY A 20 -16.77 9.74 -13.52
C GLY A 20 -15.66 10.10 -14.52
N LYS A 21 -14.47 10.42 -14.03
CA LYS A 21 -13.33 10.80 -14.88
C LYS A 21 -12.72 9.58 -15.57
N GLU A 22 -12.50 9.70 -16.87
CA GLU A 22 -11.96 8.62 -17.70
C GLU A 22 -10.54 8.21 -17.29
N TRP A 23 -9.75 9.12 -16.76
CA TRP A 23 -8.39 8.84 -16.31
C TRP A 23 -8.34 7.88 -15.10
N ASP A 24 -9.38 7.83 -14.28
CA ASP A 24 -9.47 6.88 -13.14
C ASP A 24 -10.20 5.57 -13.53
N ALA A 25 -10.48 5.38 -14.80
CA ALA A 25 -11.04 4.16 -15.35
C ALA A 25 -10.47 3.83 -16.76
N PRO A 26 -9.15 3.88 -16.97
CA PRO A 26 -8.55 3.74 -18.30
C PRO A 26 -8.87 2.40 -18.97
N TRP A 27 -9.12 1.33 -18.20
CA TRP A 27 -9.54 0.02 -18.74
C TRP A 27 -10.92 0.03 -19.42
N LYS A 28 -11.71 1.09 -19.25
CA LYS A 28 -13.03 1.20 -19.91
C LYS A 28 -12.91 1.65 -21.35
N SER A 29 -11.91 2.46 -21.71
CA SER A 29 -11.73 2.96 -23.06
C SER A 29 -11.47 1.85 -24.05
N ASP A 30 -10.71 0.83 -23.69
CA ASP A 30 -10.40 -0.31 -24.55
C ASP A 30 -11.62 -1.22 -24.79
N ARG A 31 -12.57 -1.25 -23.84
CA ARG A 31 -13.79 -2.02 -23.96
C ARG A 31 -14.88 -1.39 -24.81
N ARG A 32 -14.86 -0.07 -25.00
CA ARG A 32 -15.84 0.60 -25.91
C ARG A 32 -15.69 0.16 -27.36
N GLN A 33 -14.52 -0.35 -27.76
CA GLN A 33 -14.27 -0.85 -29.12
C GLN A 33 -14.71 -2.31 -29.33
N THR A 34 -14.97 -3.08 -28.26
CA THR A 34 -15.34 -4.50 -28.37
C THR A 34 -16.73 -4.83 -27.83
N PHE A 35 -17.47 -3.86 -27.29
CA PHE A 35 -18.77 -4.12 -26.66
C PHE A 35 -19.91 -3.80 -27.63
N ASP A 36 -20.26 -4.76 -28.47
CA ASP A 36 -21.45 -4.74 -29.33
C ASP A 36 -22.76 -5.08 -28.60
N GLY A 37 -22.75 -5.11 -27.27
CA GLY A 37 -23.95 -5.38 -26.47
C GLY A 37 -24.31 -6.88 -26.36
N THR A 38 -23.51 -7.80 -26.85
CA THR A 38 -23.86 -9.24 -26.95
C THR A 38 -23.13 -10.16 -25.97
N LEU A 39 -22.56 -9.69 -24.88
CA LEU A 39 -22.15 -10.59 -23.81
C LEU A 39 -23.42 -11.17 -23.14
N LYS A 40 -23.94 -12.21 -23.71
CA LYS A 40 -24.79 -13.15 -22.99
C LYS A 40 -23.90 -13.94 -22.04
N ASP A 41 -23.73 -13.40 -20.84
CA ASP A 41 -23.18 -14.17 -19.73
C ASP A 41 -24.33 -15.00 -19.17
N ASP A 42 -24.43 -16.26 -19.62
CA ASP A 42 -25.45 -17.23 -19.20
C ASP A 42 -25.16 -17.80 -17.79
N ARG A 43 -24.14 -17.30 -17.10
CA ARG A 43 -23.86 -17.72 -15.71
C ARG A 43 -24.92 -17.14 -14.77
N PRO A 44 -25.54 -17.96 -13.92
CA PRO A 44 -26.53 -17.49 -12.96
C PRO A 44 -25.85 -16.48 -12.01
N ASN A 45 -26.38 -15.25 -11.97
CA ASN A 45 -25.97 -14.26 -11.00
C ASN A 45 -26.51 -14.67 -9.62
N PRO A 46 -25.67 -15.07 -8.65
CA PRO A 46 -26.12 -15.52 -7.33
C PRO A 46 -26.79 -14.42 -6.52
N TYR A 47 -26.70 -13.15 -6.94
CA TYR A 47 -27.20 -11.98 -6.21
C TYR A 47 -28.40 -11.28 -6.86
N GLY A 48 -29.08 -11.95 -7.81
CA GLY A 48 -30.31 -11.43 -8.43
C GLY A 48 -30.08 -10.34 -9.47
N ARG A 49 -31.02 -10.22 -10.42
CA ARG A 49 -30.98 -9.22 -11.49
C ARG A 49 -31.27 -7.83 -10.93
N SER A 50 -30.25 -7.12 -10.50
CA SER A 50 -30.31 -5.68 -10.41
C SER A 50 -30.14 -5.11 -11.83
N LYS A 51 -31.22 -4.62 -12.43
CA LYS A 51 -31.14 -3.76 -13.62
C LYS A 51 -30.59 -2.40 -13.14
N VAL A 52 -29.28 -2.32 -12.93
CA VAL A 52 -28.65 -1.02 -12.76
C VAL A 52 -28.64 -0.35 -14.13
N ARG A 53 -29.57 0.59 -14.33
CA ARG A 53 -29.49 1.52 -15.44
C ARG A 53 -28.24 2.38 -15.21
N TYR A 54 -27.23 2.15 -16.04
CA TYR A 54 -26.09 3.05 -16.16
C TYR A 54 -26.61 4.36 -16.79
N GLY A 55 -26.97 5.32 -15.95
CA GLY A 55 -27.45 6.62 -16.37
C GLY A 55 -27.50 7.53 -15.17
N GLN A 56 -26.59 8.51 -15.15
CA GLN A 56 -26.61 9.70 -14.31
C GLN A 56 -26.51 9.49 -12.80
N GLY A 57 -25.28 9.37 -12.34
CA GLY A 57 -24.86 9.42 -10.94
C GLY A 57 -23.51 8.78 -10.84
N ALA A 58 -22.51 9.50 -10.34
CA ALA A 58 -21.22 8.94 -10.07
C ALA A 58 -21.37 7.74 -9.12
N SER A 59 -21.43 6.55 -9.69
CA SER A 59 -21.47 5.30 -8.94
C SER A 59 -20.07 5.06 -8.41
N TYR A 60 -19.81 5.43 -7.17
CA TYR A 60 -18.64 4.96 -6.41
C TYR A 60 -18.73 3.45 -6.10
N GLY A 61 -19.53 2.71 -6.82
CA GLY A 61 -19.76 1.29 -6.69
C GLY A 61 -18.99 0.55 -7.76
N ALA A 62 -17.74 0.18 -7.47
CA ALA A 62 -17.04 -0.76 -8.31
C ALA A 62 -17.79 -2.10 -8.30
N ASP A 63 -18.45 -2.42 -9.40
CA ASP A 63 -18.97 -3.75 -9.70
C ASP A 63 -17.78 -4.74 -9.69
N ALA A 64 -18.00 -5.93 -9.16
CA ALA A 64 -16.97 -6.98 -9.10
C ALA A 64 -16.32 -7.26 -10.48
N ARG A 65 -17.05 -7.11 -11.57
CA ARG A 65 -16.53 -7.26 -12.94
C ARG A 65 -15.58 -6.14 -13.34
N GLN A 66 -15.87 -4.91 -12.92
CA GLN A 66 -15.00 -3.77 -13.17
C GLN A 66 -13.69 -3.92 -12.37
N MET A 67 -13.77 -4.50 -11.18
CA MET A 67 -12.59 -4.77 -10.37
C MET A 67 -11.68 -5.84 -10.96
N VAL A 68 -12.22 -6.84 -11.63
CA VAL A 68 -11.42 -7.81 -12.40
C VAL A 68 -10.73 -7.10 -13.57
N ALA A 69 -11.46 -6.27 -14.31
CA ALA A 69 -10.88 -5.50 -15.42
C ALA A 69 -9.82 -4.51 -14.96
N PHE A 70 -10.03 -3.88 -13.81
CA PHE A 70 -9.01 -3.03 -13.18
C PHE A 70 -7.74 -3.84 -12.86
N GLN A 71 -7.87 -5.02 -12.25
CA GLN A 71 -6.74 -5.90 -11.94
C GLN A 71 -5.99 -6.30 -13.21
N GLU A 72 -6.68 -6.76 -14.26
CA GLU A 72 -6.08 -7.13 -15.54
C GLU A 72 -5.29 -5.99 -16.18
N TRP A 73 -5.90 -4.78 -16.22
CA TRP A 73 -5.24 -3.58 -16.72
C TRP A 73 -4.00 -3.22 -15.89
N ALA A 74 -4.13 -3.19 -14.57
CA ALA A 74 -3.06 -2.86 -13.65
C ALA A 74 -1.91 -3.87 -13.74
N THR A 75 -2.20 -5.17 -13.92
CA THR A 75 -1.20 -6.22 -14.12
C THR A 75 -0.32 -5.90 -15.33
N GLY A 76 -0.89 -5.42 -16.44
CA GLY A 76 -0.12 -5.01 -17.62
C GLY A 76 0.85 -3.86 -17.32
N ILE A 77 0.41 -2.85 -16.58
CA ILE A 77 1.25 -1.72 -16.17
C ILE A 77 2.36 -2.17 -15.23
N PHE A 78 2.04 -3.00 -14.24
CA PHE A 78 3.04 -3.50 -13.28
C PHE A 78 4.01 -4.49 -13.90
N THR A 79 3.62 -5.21 -14.95
CA THR A 79 4.55 -6.04 -15.74
C THR A 79 5.63 -5.18 -16.39
N GLU A 80 5.27 -4.02 -16.96
CA GLU A 80 6.25 -3.09 -17.50
C GLU A 80 7.12 -2.44 -16.41
N ALA A 81 6.52 -2.13 -15.26
CA ALA A 81 7.27 -1.65 -14.09
C ALA A 81 8.30 -2.71 -13.62
N LEU A 82 7.89 -3.98 -13.55
CA LEU A 82 8.79 -5.09 -13.22
C LEU A 82 9.95 -5.20 -14.23
N ARG A 83 9.65 -5.06 -15.52
CA ARG A 83 10.64 -5.16 -16.58
C ARG A 83 11.76 -4.13 -16.42
N VAL A 84 11.42 -2.87 -16.12
CA VAL A 84 12.40 -1.79 -16.03
C VAL A 84 13.16 -1.75 -14.70
N LEU A 85 12.59 -2.27 -13.61
CA LEU A 85 13.27 -2.36 -12.32
C LEU A 85 14.46 -3.29 -12.38
N LYS A 86 15.55 -2.92 -11.69
CA LYS A 86 16.67 -3.82 -11.42
C LYS A 86 16.23 -4.99 -10.53
N PRO A 87 16.86 -6.18 -10.66
CA PRO A 87 16.63 -7.28 -9.72
C PRO A 87 16.76 -6.80 -8.26
N GLY A 88 15.79 -7.12 -7.41
CA GLY A 88 15.76 -6.65 -6.03
C GLY A 88 15.27 -5.21 -5.84
N GLY A 89 14.98 -4.47 -6.91
CA GLY A 89 14.42 -3.11 -6.85
C GLY A 89 13.02 -3.11 -6.21
N TYR A 90 12.73 -2.08 -5.42
CA TYR A 90 11.44 -1.93 -4.74
C TYR A 90 10.48 -1.04 -5.53
N MET A 91 9.21 -1.38 -5.42
CA MET A 91 8.10 -0.56 -5.88
C MET A 91 7.16 -0.26 -4.71
N LEU A 92 6.81 1.01 -4.53
CA LEU A 92 5.77 1.48 -3.63
C LEU A 92 4.61 1.99 -4.49
N SER A 93 3.43 1.38 -4.35
CA SER A 93 2.24 1.77 -5.09
C SER A 93 1.13 2.16 -4.12
N PHE A 94 0.70 3.41 -4.18
CA PHE A 94 -0.46 3.90 -3.43
C PHE A 94 -1.72 3.24 -3.97
N GLY A 95 -2.71 3.05 -3.11
CA GLY A 95 -3.97 2.42 -3.48
C GLY A 95 -5.13 2.90 -2.62
N GLY A 96 -6.33 2.85 -3.19
CA GLY A 96 -7.54 3.17 -2.46
C GLY A 96 -7.96 2.03 -1.52
N SER A 97 -8.39 2.35 -0.30
CA SER A 97 -8.81 1.36 0.72
C SER A 97 -9.89 0.38 0.22
N ARG A 98 -10.69 0.76 -0.76
CA ARG A 98 -11.77 -0.07 -1.33
C ARG A 98 -11.29 -1.02 -2.44
N THR A 99 -10.20 -0.69 -3.12
CA THR A 99 -9.69 -1.39 -4.32
C THR A 99 -8.29 -1.96 -4.12
N TYR A 100 -7.66 -1.66 -2.99
CA TYR A 100 -6.32 -2.09 -2.62
C TYR A 100 -6.06 -3.58 -2.89
N HIS A 101 -7.01 -4.45 -2.53
CA HIS A 101 -6.86 -5.89 -2.70
C HIS A 101 -6.68 -6.28 -4.18
N ARG A 102 -7.33 -5.59 -5.12
CA ARG A 102 -7.18 -5.85 -6.55
C ARG A 102 -5.85 -5.34 -7.08
N MET A 103 -5.40 -4.21 -6.56
CA MET A 103 -4.07 -3.69 -6.90
C MET A 103 -2.97 -4.59 -6.37
N ALA A 104 -3.06 -5.07 -5.14
CA ALA A 104 -2.08 -6.01 -4.57
C ALA A 104 -2.01 -7.32 -5.39
N CYS A 105 -3.17 -7.88 -5.78
CA CYS A 105 -3.22 -9.03 -6.68
C CYS A 105 -2.56 -8.72 -8.04
N ALA A 106 -2.83 -7.54 -8.63
CA ALA A 106 -2.23 -7.16 -9.91
C ALA A 106 -0.70 -7.04 -9.84
N VAL A 107 -0.19 -6.52 -8.73
CA VAL A 107 1.25 -6.44 -8.47
C VAL A 107 1.87 -7.84 -8.36
N GLU A 108 1.22 -8.75 -7.63
CA GLU A 108 1.67 -10.14 -7.48
C GLU A 108 1.57 -10.91 -8.81
N ASP A 109 0.45 -10.77 -9.54
CA ASP A 109 0.22 -11.36 -10.86
C ASP A 109 1.25 -10.88 -11.91
N ALA A 110 1.77 -9.65 -11.76
CA ALA A 110 2.85 -9.12 -12.59
C ALA A 110 4.23 -9.74 -12.29
N GLY A 111 4.36 -10.52 -11.22
CA GLY A 111 5.58 -11.22 -10.84
C GLY A 111 6.41 -10.56 -9.73
N PHE A 112 5.87 -9.57 -9.03
CA PHE A 112 6.50 -9.01 -7.84
C PHE A 112 6.33 -9.89 -6.62
N GLU A 113 7.27 -9.80 -5.69
CA GLU A 113 7.12 -10.29 -4.33
C GLU A 113 6.48 -9.19 -3.46
N ILE A 114 5.30 -9.42 -2.90
CA ILE A 114 4.74 -8.53 -1.88
C ILE A 114 5.59 -8.66 -0.62
N ARG A 115 6.14 -7.56 -0.13
CA ARG A 115 7.06 -7.55 1.02
C ARG A 115 6.42 -6.97 2.28
N ASP A 116 5.56 -5.97 2.11
CA ASP A 116 4.88 -5.30 3.21
C ASP A 116 3.74 -4.43 2.66
N GLN A 117 3.04 -3.79 3.58
CA GLN A 117 2.09 -2.71 3.32
C GLN A 117 2.41 -1.55 4.26
N ILE A 118 2.55 -0.34 3.72
CA ILE A 118 2.62 0.87 4.53
C ILE A 118 1.22 1.46 4.62
N MET A 119 0.83 1.90 5.80
CA MET A 119 -0.38 2.67 6.03
C MET A 119 -0.02 4.14 6.18
N TRP A 120 -0.47 4.97 5.25
CA TRP A 120 -0.35 6.41 5.37
C TRP A 120 -1.63 6.99 5.98
N VAL A 121 -1.52 7.50 7.20
CA VAL A 121 -2.64 8.03 7.99
C VAL A 121 -2.69 9.55 7.87
N TYR A 122 -3.90 10.10 7.64
CA TYR A 122 -4.12 11.53 7.48
C TYR A 122 -5.46 11.98 8.06
N GLY A 123 -5.52 13.24 8.51
CA GLY A 123 -6.72 13.83 9.12
C GLY A 123 -7.70 14.44 8.11
N SER A 124 -7.23 14.86 6.94
CA SER A 124 -7.94 15.71 5.97
C SER A 124 -9.04 15.03 5.12
N GLY A 125 -9.29 13.75 5.31
CA GLY A 125 -10.30 13.02 4.53
C GLY A 125 -11.73 13.51 4.74
N PHE A 126 -12.54 13.47 3.67
CA PHE A 126 -13.95 13.85 3.73
C PHE A 126 -14.84 12.62 3.61
N PRO A 127 -15.98 12.57 4.36
CA PRO A 127 -17.00 11.54 4.15
C PRO A 127 -17.53 11.62 2.71
N LYS A 128 -17.48 10.51 1.99
CA LYS A 128 -17.95 10.39 0.59
C LYS A 128 -19.37 9.81 0.53
N SER A 129 -20.18 10.05 1.56
CA SER A 129 -21.51 9.49 1.70
C SER A 129 -22.48 10.53 2.25
N HIS A 130 -23.67 10.55 1.70
CA HIS A 130 -24.79 11.28 2.28
C HIS A 130 -25.33 10.51 3.49
N ASN A 131 -25.58 11.20 4.59
CA ASN A 131 -26.19 10.62 5.78
C ASN A 131 -27.70 10.93 5.77
N GLY A 132 -28.48 9.97 5.29
CA GLY A 132 -29.95 10.05 5.27
C GLY A 132 -30.59 9.31 6.46
N GLU A 133 -31.92 9.14 6.42
CA GLU A 133 -32.66 8.38 7.46
C GLU A 133 -32.17 6.94 7.60
N TRP A 134 -31.60 6.37 6.54
CA TRP A 134 -31.00 5.03 6.52
C TRP A 134 -29.53 5.00 7.01
N GLY A 135 -28.97 6.13 7.44
CA GLY A 135 -27.55 6.28 7.77
C GLY A 135 -26.65 6.56 6.58
N GLY A 136 -25.34 6.48 6.79
CA GLY A 136 -24.32 6.67 5.75
C GLY A 136 -23.90 5.35 5.08
N THR A 137 -23.34 5.44 3.87
CA THR A 137 -22.91 4.27 3.06
C THR A 137 -21.39 4.15 2.93
N ALA A 138 -20.64 5.13 3.43
CA ALA A 138 -19.17 5.11 3.40
C ALA A 138 -18.58 5.79 4.63
N LEU A 139 -17.45 5.31 5.08
CA LEU A 139 -16.67 5.94 6.13
C LEU A 139 -15.87 7.13 5.59
N LYS A 140 -15.49 8.06 6.47
CA LYS A 140 -14.45 9.06 6.18
C LYS A 140 -13.14 8.32 5.96
N PRO A 141 -12.46 8.50 4.80
CA PRO A 141 -11.14 7.94 4.62
C PRO A 141 -10.14 8.61 5.56
N ALA A 142 -9.30 7.83 6.21
CA ALA A 142 -8.28 8.31 7.14
C ALA A 142 -6.91 7.65 6.89
N HIS A 143 -6.81 6.82 5.88
CA HIS A 143 -5.54 6.23 5.46
C HIS A 143 -5.57 5.84 3.99
N GLU A 144 -4.39 5.76 3.40
CA GLU A 144 -4.14 5.11 2.13
C GLU A 144 -3.16 3.95 2.33
N PRO A 145 -3.51 2.74 1.87
CA PRO A 145 -2.60 1.61 1.86
C PRO A 145 -1.58 1.77 0.72
N ILE A 146 -0.31 1.50 1.01
CA ILE A 146 0.77 1.51 0.02
C ILE A 146 1.32 0.10 -0.08
N VAL A 147 1.22 -0.52 -1.24
CA VAL A 147 1.84 -1.82 -1.51
C VAL A 147 3.35 -1.64 -1.56
N VAL A 148 4.08 -2.40 -0.74
CA VAL A 148 5.54 -2.50 -0.79
C VAL A 148 5.90 -3.80 -1.49
N ALA A 149 6.36 -3.71 -2.71
CA ALA A 149 6.69 -4.85 -3.54
C ALA A 149 8.15 -4.80 -3.99
N ARG A 150 8.71 -5.96 -4.30
CA ARG A 150 10.09 -6.10 -4.74
C ARG A 150 10.17 -6.98 -5.98
N LYS A 151 10.96 -6.59 -6.97
CA LYS A 151 11.36 -7.50 -8.03
C LYS A 151 12.18 -8.65 -7.43
N PRO A 152 11.93 -9.91 -7.82
CA PRO A 152 12.68 -11.05 -7.30
C PRO A 152 14.20 -10.84 -7.35
N LEU A 153 14.88 -11.34 -6.33
CA LEU A 153 16.34 -11.28 -6.21
C LEU A 153 17.01 -12.30 -7.15
N ILE A 154 18.23 -11.98 -7.57
CA ILE A 154 19.13 -12.95 -8.17
C ILE A 154 20.07 -13.44 -7.07
N GLY A 155 19.76 -14.61 -6.53
CA GLY A 155 20.52 -15.22 -5.42
C GLY A 155 20.18 -14.62 -4.06
N THR A 156 21.18 -14.38 -3.21
CA THR A 156 20.98 -13.78 -1.88
C THR A 156 20.92 -12.25 -1.96
N VAL A 157 20.35 -11.60 -0.94
CA VAL A 157 20.33 -10.13 -0.85
C VAL A 157 21.73 -9.53 -1.02
N ALA A 158 22.75 -10.11 -0.34
CA ALA A 158 24.12 -9.62 -0.43
C ALA A 158 24.71 -9.73 -1.84
N LYS A 159 24.48 -10.86 -2.52
CA LYS A 159 24.93 -11.05 -3.91
C LYS A 159 24.21 -10.10 -4.87
N ASN A 160 22.90 -9.97 -4.72
CA ASN A 160 22.09 -9.06 -5.54
C ASN A 160 22.54 -7.61 -5.37
N PHE A 161 22.76 -7.18 -4.10
CA PHE A 161 23.23 -5.81 -3.82
C PHE A 161 24.62 -5.56 -4.44
N ALA A 162 25.54 -6.49 -4.32
CA ALA A 162 26.87 -6.35 -4.92
C ALA A 162 26.83 -6.23 -6.44
N ALA A 163 25.86 -6.89 -7.12
CA ALA A 163 25.74 -6.88 -8.58
C ALA A 163 24.90 -5.71 -9.11
N HIS A 164 23.85 -5.31 -8.40
CA HIS A 164 22.81 -4.39 -8.90
C HIS A 164 22.60 -3.14 -8.05
N GLY A 165 23.17 -3.07 -6.84
CA GLY A 165 22.97 -1.96 -5.90
C GLY A 165 21.60 -1.95 -5.21
N THR A 166 20.76 -2.98 -5.42
CA THR A 166 19.38 -3.09 -4.96
C THR A 166 19.18 -4.36 -4.11
N GLY A 167 18.02 -4.47 -3.45
CA GLY A 167 17.64 -5.67 -2.68
C GLY A 167 17.34 -5.43 -1.20
N GLY A 168 17.82 -4.32 -0.64
CA GLY A 168 17.55 -3.89 0.73
C GLY A 168 16.75 -2.57 0.78
N LEU A 169 16.13 -2.32 1.92
CA LEU A 169 15.55 -1.00 2.26
C LEU A 169 16.61 -0.17 2.98
N ASN A 170 16.64 1.15 2.72
CA ASN A 170 17.52 2.08 3.44
C ASN A 170 16.94 2.38 4.84
N ILE A 171 17.05 1.41 5.73
CA ILE A 171 16.51 1.50 7.09
C ILE A 171 17.13 2.67 7.85
N ASP A 172 18.46 2.86 7.73
CA ASP A 172 19.16 3.90 8.48
C ASP A 172 18.73 5.32 8.04
N GLY A 173 18.47 5.53 6.74
CA GLY A 173 17.91 6.78 6.24
C GLY A 173 16.44 7.02 6.61
N CYS A 174 15.72 5.97 7.03
CA CYS A 174 14.31 6.04 7.41
C CYS A 174 14.07 6.00 8.92
N ARG A 175 15.12 5.97 9.75
CA ARG A 175 14.96 5.91 11.21
C ARG A 175 14.19 7.10 11.75
N VAL A 176 13.42 6.86 12.80
CA VAL A 176 12.67 7.89 13.52
C VAL A 176 13.48 8.35 14.71
N ALA A 177 13.72 9.65 14.81
CA ALA A 177 14.46 10.26 15.91
C ALA A 177 13.88 9.89 17.28
N ILE A 178 14.73 9.84 18.28
CA ILE A 178 14.33 9.63 19.67
C ILE A 178 14.49 10.96 20.38
N ASP A 179 13.37 11.62 20.70
CA ASP A 179 13.36 12.81 21.53
C ASP A 179 13.29 12.37 23.00
N GLY A 180 14.33 12.74 23.78
CA GLY A 180 14.43 12.42 25.19
C GLY A 180 15.10 11.08 25.51
N GLU A 181 15.00 10.63 26.77
CA GLU A 181 15.56 9.36 27.20
C GLU A 181 14.90 8.20 26.44
N SER A 182 15.73 7.34 25.86
CA SER A 182 15.26 6.07 25.29
C SER A 182 14.49 5.32 26.36
N PRO A 183 13.23 4.95 26.13
CA PRO A 183 12.56 4.01 27.02
C PRO A 183 13.42 2.76 27.06
N ARG A 184 14.06 2.48 28.19
CA ARG A 184 14.81 1.23 28.37
C ARG A 184 13.85 0.11 28.06
N GLY A 185 13.99 -0.49 26.86
CA GLY A 185 13.06 -1.47 26.34
C GLY A 185 12.95 -2.65 27.29
N SER A 186 11.79 -2.76 27.93
CA SER A 186 11.38 -3.96 28.64
C SER A 186 11.33 -5.19 27.71
N GLY A 187 11.23 -5.01 26.40
CA GLY A 187 11.20 -6.08 25.41
C GLY A 187 12.52 -6.82 25.20
N ALA A 188 13.68 -6.20 25.47
CA ALA A 188 14.96 -6.88 25.32
C ALA A 188 15.26 -7.89 26.46
N ARG A 189 14.59 -7.74 27.60
CA ARG A 189 14.76 -8.67 28.73
C ARG A 189 13.99 -9.98 28.58
N ASP A 190 12.79 -9.94 28.01
CA ASP A 190 11.98 -11.14 27.84
C ASP A 190 12.49 -12.02 26.69
N SER A 191 13.06 -11.41 25.64
CA SER A 191 13.69 -12.16 24.54
C SER A 191 14.93 -12.93 25.02
N ARG A 192 15.70 -12.42 25.96
CA ARG A 192 16.87 -13.13 26.53
C ARG A 192 16.45 -14.37 27.33
N ARG A 193 15.39 -14.29 28.11
CA ARG A 193 14.90 -15.43 28.92
C ARG A 193 14.33 -16.58 28.06
N ALA A 194 13.71 -16.23 26.91
CA ALA A 194 13.17 -17.23 26.01
C ALA A 194 14.24 -17.94 25.16
N LEU A 195 15.48 -17.41 25.14
CA LEU A 195 16.57 -17.86 24.26
C LEU A 195 17.75 -18.51 25.02
N GLU A 196 17.68 -18.62 26.33
CA GLU A 196 18.73 -19.22 27.18
C GLU A 196 19.05 -20.71 26.89
N GLY A 197 18.40 -21.32 25.90
CA GLY A 197 18.69 -22.65 25.40
C GLY A 197 19.17 -22.74 23.95
N ARG A 198 19.35 -21.63 23.24
CA ARG A 198 19.78 -21.60 21.83
C ARG A 198 21.14 -20.93 21.70
N THR A 199 22.18 -21.75 21.46
CA THR A 199 23.59 -21.29 21.36
C THR A 199 23.93 -20.65 20.02
N ASP A 200 23.03 -20.68 19.03
CA ASP A 200 23.22 -20.25 17.65
C ASP A 200 22.47 -18.95 17.27
N PHE A 201 21.66 -18.41 18.18
CA PHE A 201 20.93 -17.17 17.93
C PHE A 201 21.74 -15.96 18.41
N GLN A 202 22.38 -15.25 17.48
CA GLN A 202 22.88 -13.90 17.72
C GLN A 202 21.69 -12.95 17.58
N PRO A 203 21.22 -12.30 18.65
CA PRO A 203 20.18 -11.29 18.52
C PRO A 203 20.76 -10.13 17.72
N HIS A 204 20.32 -9.97 16.48
CA HIS A 204 20.52 -8.74 15.71
C HIS A 204 19.68 -7.59 16.29
N GLY A 205 19.66 -7.46 17.61
CA GLY A 205 19.21 -6.28 18.31
C GLY A 205 20.35 -5.29 18.30
N ALA A 206 20.49 -4.53 17.23
CA ALA A 206 21.30 -3.32 17.31
C ALA A 206 20.87 -2.57 18.57
N ASN A 207 21.83 -2.21 19.41
CA ASN A 207 21.59 -1.34 20.53
C ASN A 207 20.93 -0.06 19.96
N ILE A 208 19.63 0.11 20.21
CA ILE A 208 18.93 1.34 19.83
C ILE A 208 19.51 2.40 20.73
N THR A 209 20.47 3.15 20.21
CA THR A 209 21.01 4.32 20.89
C THR A 209 20.13 5.53 20.53
N PRO A 210 20.04 6.56 21.36
CA PRO A 210 19.37 7.82 21.01
C PRO A 210 19.87 8.39 19.67
N GLU A 211 21.14 8.21 19.37
CA GLU A 211 21.79 8.72 18.16
C GLU A 211 21.39 7.91 16.90
N SER A 212 21.12 6.60 17.02
CA SER A 212 20.73 5.78 15.86
C SER A 212 19.25 5.93 15.46
N GLY A 213 18.38 6.36 16.37
CA GLY A 213 16.95 6.43 16.14
C GLY A 213 16.25 5.05 16.14
N ARG A 214 14.91 5.07 16.07
CA ARG A 214 14.07 3.85 16.03
C ARG A 214 14.02 3.28 14.63
N TRP A 215 13.87 1.98 14.55
CA TRP A 215 13.55 1.28 13.31
C TRP A 215 12.23 1.82 12.74
N PRO A 216 12.15 2.13 11.43
CA PRO A 216 10.91 2.62 10.84
C PRO A 216 9.82 1.56 10.90
N ALA A 217 8.61 1.99 11.25
CA ALA A 217 7.42 1.17 11.19
C ALA A 217 6.75 1.28 9.82
N ASN A 218 5.85 0.33 9.53
CA ASN A 218 5.01 0.36 8.33
C ASN A 218 3.74 1.24 8.50
N LEU A 219 3.78 2.18 9.44
CA LEU A 219 2.79 3.25 9.59
C LEU A 219 3.52 4.60 9.52
N ILE A 220 3.01 5.49 8.67
CA ILE A 220 3.43 6.87 8.55
C ILE A 220 2.21 7.79 8.68
N HIS A 221 2.40 9.04 9.07
CA HIS A 221 1.30 9.98 9.25
C HIS A 221 1.66 11.39 8.77
N ASP A 222 0.64 12.20 8.50
CA ASP A 222 0.78 13.57 7.99
C ASP A 222 1.12 14.61 9.07
N GLY A 223 1.11 14.24 10.35
CA GLY A 223 1.36 15.12 11.47
C GLY A 223 0.22 16.07 11.79
N SER A 224 -0.97 15.89 11.21
CA SER A 224 -2.13 16.73 11.50
C SER A 224 -2.60 16.57 12.95
N ASP A 225 -3.18 17.64 13.51
CA ASP A 225 -3.70 17.63 14.89
C ASP A 225 -4.76 16.53 15.09
N GLU A 226 -5.59 16.26 14.07
CA GLU A 226 -6.59 15.19 14.12
C GLU A 226 -5.95 13.81 14.27
N VAL A 227 -4.86 13.55 13.54
CA VAL A 227 -4.14 12.28 13.64
C VAL A 227 -3.41 12.20 14.98
N LEU A 228 -2.72 13.26 15.40
CA LEU A 228 -2.01 13.29 16.68
C LEU A 228 -2.95 13.07 17.86
N ALA A 229 -4.14 13.68 17.83
CA ALA A 229 -5.16 13.52 18.87
C ALA A 229 -5.74 12.09 18.94
N ALA A 230 -5.66 11.30 17.87
CA ALA A 230 -6.10 9.91 17.87
C ALA A 230 -5.14 8.95 18.58
N PHE A 231 -3.89 9.36 18.82
CA PHE A 231 -2.93 8.55 19.56
C PHE A 231 -3.10 8.73 21.08
N PRO A 232 -2.88 7.66 21.88
CA PRO A 232 -2.90 7.75 23.34
C PRO A 232 -1.92 8.79 23.89
N ASP A 233 -2.17 9.25 25.10
CA ASP A 233 -1.32 10.19 25.85
C ASP A 233 -1.03 11.51 25.10
N ALA A 234 -2.10 12.15 24.60
CA ALA A 234 -2.02 13.43 23.88
C ALA A 234 -1.00 13.43 22.74
N GLY A 235 -0.98 12.35 21.98
CA GLY A 235 -0.13 12.19 20.80
C GLY A 235 1.29 11.72 21.11
N SER A 236 1.65 11.43 22.35
CA SER A 236 2.99 10.97 22.70
C SER A 236 3.39 9.67 21.99
N ALA A 237 2.41 8.81 21.65
CA ALA A 237 2.63 7.58 20.90
C ALA A 237 2.91 7.84 19.40
N ALA A 238 2.45 8.96 18.83
CA ALA A 238 2.70 9.31 17.42
C ALA A 238 4.20 9.45 17.12
N ARG A 239 5.01 9.86 18.09
CA ARG A 239 6.48 9.97 17.98
C ARG A 239 7.20 8.66 17.61
N PHE A 240 6.52 7.51 17.70
CA PHE A 240 7.09 6.22 17.31
C PHE A 240 7.00 5.98 15.80
N PHE A 241 6.25 6.81 15.07
CA PHE A 241 6.00 6.67 13.65
C PHE A 241 6.60 7.83 12.86
N LYS A 242 6.86 7.60 11.58
CA LYS A 242 7.40 8.61 10.70
C LYS A 242 6.34 9.64 10.37
N GLU A 243 6.62 10.90 10.65
CA GLU A 243 5.83 12.04 10.17
C GLU A 243 6.27 12.43 8.75
N CYS A 244 5.31 12.58 7.84
CA CYS A 244 5.52 13.04 6.47
C CYS A 244 4.55 14.19 6.19
N LYS A 245 5.02 15.42 6.37
CA LYS A 245 4.22 16.64 6.09
C LYS A 245 4.10 16.85 4.59
N TRP A 246 2.90 17.22 4.16
CA TRP A 246 2.74 17.83 2.84
C TRP A 246 3.35 19.24 2.87
N GLN A 247 4.15 19.53 1.86
CA GLN A 247 4.65 20.89 1.59
C GLN A 247 3.76 21.58 0.58
#